data_ec7af90ba50865423f96f5a681c86b3f
#
_entry.id   ec7af90ba50865423f96f5a681c86b3f
#
_cell.length_a   1.000
_cell.length_b   1.000
_cell.length_c   1.000
_cell.angle_alpha   90.00
_cell.angle_beta   90.00
_cell.angle_gamma   90.00
#
_symmetry.space_group_name_H-M   'P 1'
#
loop_
_entity.id
_entity.type
_entity.pdbx_description
1 polymer ?
#
loop_
_entity_poly.entity_id
_entity_poly.type
_entity_poly.pdbx_seq_one_letter_code
_entity_poly.pdbx_strand_id
1 'polypeptide(L)'
;AEGAMLGWEMGGDDESFYKTGIELSFLERGLTAAAAATYAESASEPQAFEDASAASTKYNASKPSSVSPKWNAGAGDEEKLERIITQKWIAMFPNGQEAWSEFRRTGYPKVIPIVNNLSGGKVDTNVQVRRMTFPRSEYSNNAVGVAAATALLGGADTGGTKLWWDKK
;
A
#
# COMPACT_ATOMS: atom_id res chain seq x y z
N ALA A 1 -0.74 16.49 -3.92
CA ALA A 1 -0.71 16.42 -2.45
C ALA A 1 0.71 16.09 -1.94
N GLU A 2 1.28 14.92 -2.28
CA GLU A 2 2.60 14.51 -1.76
C GLU A 2 3.70 15.54 -2.05
N GLY A 3 3.81 16.03 -3.29
CA GLY A 3 4.82 17.06 -3.63
C GLY A 3 4.65 18.35 -2.84
N ALA A 4 3.41 18.82 -2.64
CA ALA A 4 3.12 20.00 -1.82
C ALA A 4 3.48 19.76 -0.34
N MET A 5 3.14 18.58 0.21
CA MET A 5 3.53 18.16 1.56
C MET A 5 5.06 18.18 1.74
N LEU A 6 5.82 17.81 0.70
CA LEU A 6 7.28 17.85 0.70
C LEU A 6 7.87 19.26 0.46
N GLY A 7 7.03 20.28 0.35
CA GLY A 7 7.45 21.67 0.14
C GLY A 7 7.82 22.02 -1.29
N TRP A 8 7.41 21.21 -2.28
CA TRP A 8 7.64 21.53 -3.69
C TRP A 8 6.65 22.59 -4.19
N GLU A 9 7.08 23.43 -5.11
CA GLU A 9 6.30 24.46 -5.77
C GLU A 9 5.25 23.86 -6.71
N MET A 10 4.13 23.37 -6.11
CA MET A 10 3.06 22.67 -6.82
C MET A 10 1.88 23.57 -7.25
N GLY A 11 1.91 24.85 -6.86
CA GLY A 11 0.84 25.80 -7.16
C GLY A 11 -0.40 25.67 -6.26
N GLY A 12 -0.30 24.96 -5.13
CA GLY A 12 -1.36 24.78 -4.14
C GLY A 12 -0.85 23.99 -2.94
N ASP A 13 -1.69 23.83 -1.92
CA ASP A 13 -1.35 23.11 -0.70
C ASP A 13 -1.72 21.62 -0.75
N ASP A 14 -1.20 20.87 0.20
CA ASP A 14 -1.34 19.41 0.30
C ASP A 14 -2.80 18.98 0.53
N GLU A 15 -3.57 19.72 1.35
CA GLU A 15 -4.98 19.43 1.61
C GLU A 15 -5.86 19.63 0.38
N SER A 16 -5.69 20.75 -0.32
CA SER A 16 -6.44 21.06 -1.53
C SER A 16 -6.24 20.01 -2.62
N PHE A 17 -4.99 19.62 -2.87
CA PHE A 17 -4.68 18.55 -3.83
C PHE A 17 -5.19 17.18 -3.38
N TYR A 18 -5.18 16.89 -2.09
CA TYR A 18 -5.73 15.66 -1.54
C TYR A 18 -7.23 15.56 -1.78
N LYS A 19 -8.00 16.60 -1.42
CA LYS A 19 -9.45 16.65 -1.61
C LYS A 19 -9.84 16.63 -3.09
N THR A 20 -9.12 17.37 -3.93
CA THR A 20 -9.31 17.35 -5.38
C THR A 20 -9.08 15.94 -5.97
N GLY A 21 -8.04 15.24 -5.51
CA GLY A 21 -7.77 13.87 -5.95
C GLY A 21 -8.91 12.89 -5.61
N ILE A 22 -9.50 13.00 -4.43
CA ILE A 22 -10.69 12.22 -4.04
C ILE A 22 -11.87 12.57 -4.94
N GLU A 23 -12.15 13.87 -5.15
CA GLU A 23 -13.26 14.31 -5.99
C GLU A 23 -13.14 13.77 -7.41
N LEU A 24 -11.98 13.94 -8.05
CA LEU A 24 -11.74 13.45 -9.39
C LEU A 24 -11.90 11.92 -9.48
N SER A 25 -11.45 11.18 -8.49
CA SER A 25 -11.63 9.73 -8.44
C SER A 25 -13.10 9.31 -8.36
N PHE A 26 -13.93 10.06 -7.62
CA PHE A 26 -15.37 9.82 -7.56
C PHE A 26 -16.05 10.13 -8.89
N LEU A 27 -15.74 11.29 -9.48
CA LEU A 27 -16.30 11.71 -10.77
C LEU A 27 -15.95 10.73 -11.90
N GLU A 28 -14.71 10.26 -11.94
CA GLU A 28 -14.26 9.26 -12.93
C GLU A 28 -15.07 7.96 -12.86
N ARG A 29 -15.59 7.62 -11.68
CA ARG A 29 -16.43 6.44 -11.44
C ARG A 29 -17.92 6.72 -11.55
N GLY A 30 -18.31 7.89 -12.05
CA GLY A 30 -19.71 8.29 -12.22
C GLY A 30 -20.42 8.65 -10.91
N LEU A 31 -19.68 8.88 -9.83
CA LEU A 31 -20.21 9.36 -8.56
C LEU A 31 -20.23 10.90 -8.53
N THR A 32 -20.86 11.49 -7.53
CA THR A 32 -21.03 12.95 -7.44
C THR A 32 -19.93 13.62 -6.62
N ALA A 33 -19.63 14.90 -6.91
CA ALA A 33 -18.75 15.72 -6.08
C ALA A 33 -19.27 15.87 -4.63
N ALA A 34 -20.59 15.90 -4.42
CA ALA A 34 -21.16 15.92 -3.08
C ALA A 34 -20.86 14.66 -2.28
N ALA A 35 -20.90 13.48 -2.92
CA ALA A 35 -20.51 12.22 -2.29
C ALA A 35 -19.01 12.20 -1.97
N ALA A 36 -18.17 12.73 -2.85
CA ALA A 36 -16.73 12.87 -2.62
C ALA A 36 -16.42 13.78 -1.42
N ALA A 37 -17.09 14.93 -1.34
CA ALA A 37 -16.94 15.86 -0.23
C ALA A 37 -17.36 15.22 1.11
N THR A 38 -18.48 14.49 1.13
CA THR A 38 -18.92 13.75 2.32
C THR A 38 -17.90 12.69 2.74
N TYR A 39 -17.35 11.94 1.77
CA TYR A 39 -16.32 10.95 2.04
C TYR A 39 -15.04 11.58 2.57
N ALA A 40 -14.57 12.68 1.97
CA ALA A 40 -13.35 13.37 2.38
C ALA A 40 -13.41 13.94 3.81
N GLU A 41 -14.60 14.17 4.35
CA GLU A 41 -14.81 14.59 5.75
C GLU A 41 -15.13 13.43 6.69
N SER A 42 -15.11 12.19 6.21
CA SER A 42 -15.38 11.00 7.03
C SER A 42 -14.26 10.75 8.03
N ALA A 43 -14.62 10.64 9.29
CA ALA A 43 -13.71 10.20 10.36
C ALA A 43 -13.69 8.67 10.55
N SER A 44 -14.34 7.92 9.67
CA SER A 44 -14.37 6.46 9.75
C SER A 44 -12.99 5.87 9.47
N GLU A 45 -12.52 5.05 10.40
CA GLU A 45 -11.23 4.35 10.28
C GLU A 45 -11.41 3.01 9.55
N PRO A 46 -10.34 2.44 8.99
CA PRO A 46 -10.35 1.06 8.48
C PRO A 46 -10.84 0.08 9.55
N GLN A 47 -11.62 -0.90 9.13
CA GLN A 47 -12.14 -1.91 10.04
C GLN A 47 -11.18 -3.10 10.18
N ALA A 48 -11.31 -3.84 11.27
CA ALA A 48 -10.69 -5.14 11.42
C ALA A 48 -11.24 -6.09 10.35
N PHE A 49 -10.45 -7.04 9.91
CA PHE A 49 -10.92 -8.11 9.04
C PHE A 49 -11.49 -9.25 9.88
N GLU A 50 -12.73 -9.59 9.64
CA GLU A 50 -13.39 -10.75 10.22
C GLU A 50 -13.75 -11.73 9.11
N ASP A 51 -13.35 -13.00 9.28
CA ASP A 51 -13.68 -14.05 8.32
C ASP A 51 -15.20 -14.30 8.34
N ALA A 52 -15.86 -13.99 7.23
CA ALA A 52 -17.31 -14.13 7.08
C ALA A 52 -17.79 -15.59 7.17
N SER A 53 -16.89 -16.57 7.02
CA SER A 53 -17.25 -17.99 7.20
C SER A 53 -17.56 -18.36 8.64
N ALA A 54 -17.19 -17.51 9.60
CA ALA A 54 -17.43 -17.65 11.05
C ALA A 54 -17.00 -19.00 11.67
N ALA A 55 -16.51 -19.94 10.87
CA ALA A 55 -16.09 -21.27 11.32
C ALA A 55 -14.77 -21.24 12.11
N SER A 56 -14.00 -20.16 11.97
CA SER A 56 -12.69 -20.03 12.61
C SER A 56 -12.24 -18.57 12.64
N THR A 57 -11.66 -18.13 13.73
CA THR A 57 -11.04 -16.80 13.88
C THR A 57 -9.60 -16.75 13.39
N LYS A 58 -9.07 -17.84 12.84
CA LYS A 58 -7.64 -17.94 12.43
C LYS A 58 -7.22 -16.99 11.31
N TYR A 59 -8.17 -16.46 10.57
CA TYR A 59 -7.94 -15.49 9.51
C TYR A 59 -8.25 -14.04 9.93
N ASN A 60 -8.87 -13.86 11.11
CA ASN A 60 -9.20 -12.53 11.60
C ASN A 60 -7.93 -11.73 11.87
N ALA A 61 -7.96 -10.45 11.52
CA ALA A 61 -6.86 -9.54 11.73
C ALA A 61 -7.36 -8.20 12.28
N SER A 62 -6.57 -7.58 13.14
CA SER A 62 -6.84 -6.22 13.62
C SER A 62 -6.82 -5.22 12.48
N LYS A 63 -7.50 -4.07 12.67
CA LYS A 63 -7.42 -2.97 11.70
C LYS A 63 -5.96 -2.58 11.43
N PRO A 64 -5.58 -2.34 10.16
CA PRO A 64 -4.19 -2.07 9.81
C PRO A 64 -3.76 -0.65 10.15
N SER A 65 -4.72 0.28 10.28
CA SER A 65 -4.47 1.71 10.49
C SER A 65 -5.63 2.36 11.26
N SER A 66 -5.37 3.54 11.85
CA SER A 66 -6.39 4.44 12.39
C SER A 66 -6.53 5.74 11.57
N VAL A 67 -5.91 5.80 10.39
CA VAL A 67 -5.98 6.97 9.52
C VAL A 67 -7.29 6.95 8.73
N SER A 68 -8.14 7.94 8.99
CA SER A 68 -9.42 8.14 8.28
C SER A 68 -9.23 8.97 7.01
N PRO A 69 -10.24 9.04 6.10
CA PRO A 69 -10.21 9.93 4.94
C PRO A 69 -10.11 11.41 5.29
N LYS A 70 -10.64 11.82 6.45
CA LYS A 70 -10.64 13.22 6.86
C LYS A 70 -9.22 13.76 7.00
N TRP A 71 -8.95 14.90 6.30
CA TRP A 71 -7.67 15.56 6.40
C TRP A 71 -7.40 16.05 7.82
N ASN A 72 -6.16 15.89 8.28
CA ASN A 72 -5.67 16.39 9.56
C ASN A 72 -4.47 17.30 9.30
N ALA A 73 -4.70 18.60 9.27
CA ALA A 73 -3.64 19.60 9.03
C ALA A 73 -2.54 19.58 10.09
N GLY A 74 -2.88 19.19 11.33
CA GLY A 74 -1.93 19.08 12.45
C GLY A 74 -1.15 17.76 12.50
N ALA A 75 -1.41 16.83 11.58
CA ALA A 75 -0.68 15.56 11.53
C ALA A 75 0.77 15.76 11.07
N GLY A 76 1.66 14.88 11.53
CA GLY A 76 3.03 14.81 11.02
C GLY A 76 3.08 14.25 9.60
N ASP A 77 4.22 14.41 8.93
CA ASP A 77 4.40 14.07 7.51
C ASP A 77 4.11 12.59 7.20
N GLU A 78 4.48 11.67 8.08
CA GLU A 78 4.21 10.23 7.88
C GLU A 78 2.71 9.90 7.90
N GLU A 79 1.92 10.53 8.79
CA GLU A 79 0.47 10.33 8.82
C GLU A 79 -0.21 10.96 7.59
N LYS A 80 0.25 12.16 7.19
CA LYS A 80 -0.21 12.81 5.96
C LYS A 80 0.12 11.94 4.73
N LEU A 81 1.34 11.40 4.66
CA LEU A 81 1.76 10.51 3.56
C LEU A 81 0.90 9.25 3.53
N GLU A 82 0.67 8.60 4.66
CA GLU A 82 -0.21 7.44 4.76
C GLU A 82 -1.61 7.76 4.20
N ARG A 83 -2.17 8.90 4.58
CA ARG A 83 -3.50 9.34 4.12
C ARG A 83 -3.53 9.57 2.61
N ILE A 84 -2.55 10.29 2.08
CA ILE A 84 -2.43 10.58 0.64
C ILE A 84 -2.30 9.29 -0.16
N ILE A 85 -1.37 8.42 0.22
CA ILE A 85 -1.09 7.19 -0.53
C ILE A 85 -2.24 6.19 -0.42
N THR A 86 -2.92 6.12 0.73
CA THR A 86 -4.10 5.27 0.89
C THR A 86 -5.21 5.68 -0.10
N GLN A 87 -5.50 6.97 -0.23
CA GLN A 87 -6.50 7.43 -1.19
C GLN A 87 -6.03 7.27 -2.64
N LYS A 88 -4.76 7.53 -2.92
CA LYS A 88 -4.16 7.25 -4.24
C LYS A 88 -4.29 5.78 -4.61
N TRP A 89 -4.00 4.88 -3.68
CA TRP A 89 -4.09 3.43 -3.89
C TRP A 89 -5.52 2.98 -4.24
N ILE A 90 -6.53 3.52 -3.55
CA ILE A 90 -7.95 3.27 -3.84
C ILE A 90 -8.30 3.82 -5.23
N ALA A 91 -7.85 5.04 -5.54
CA ALA A 91 -8.11 5.71 -6.82
C ALA A 91 -7.50 4.96 -8.01
N MET A 92 -6.36 4.30 -7.82
CA MET A 92 -5.67 3.55 -8.87
C MET A 92 -6.36 2.25 -9.29
N PHE A 93 -7.41 1.78 -8.58
CA PHE A 93 -8.11 0.58 -9.02
C PHE A 93 -8.73 0.78 -10.44
N PRO A 94 -8.51 -0.15 -11.40
CA PRO A 94 -7.90 -1.48 -11.28
C PRO A 94 -6.40 -1.55 -11.66
N ASN A 95 -5.66 -0.45 -11.67
CA ASN A 95 -4.22 -0.44 -11.98
C ASN A 95 -3.37 -1.01 -10.83
N GLY A 96 -3.39 -2.32 -10.65
CA GLY A 96 -2.69 -2.99 -9.56
C GLY A 96 -1.16 -2.88 -9.63
N GLN A 97 -0.58 -2.73 -10.82
CA GLN A 97 0.87 -2.59 -10.99
C GLN A 97 1.38 -1.27 -10.38
N GLU A 98 0.69 -0.18 -10.65
CA GLU A 98 1.03 1.13 -10.08
C GLU A 98 0.77 1.14 -8.56
N ALA A 99 -0.37 0.60 -8.12
CA ALA A 99 -0.70 0.48 -6.71
C ALA A 99 0.36 -0.32 -5.93
N TRP A 100 0.86 -1.43 -6.50
CA TRP A 100 1.94 -2.20 -5.90
C TRP A 100 3.27 -1.45 -5.89
N SER A 101 3.56 -0.66 -6.92
CA SER A 101 4.76 0.18 -6.98
C SER A 101 4.73 1.25 -5.88
N GLU A 102 3.59 1.91 -5.67
CA GLU A 102 3.40 2.88 -4.58
C GLU A 102 3.54 2.24 -3.20
N PHE A 103 2.93 1.07 -3.00
CA PHE A 103 3.08 0.32 -1.75
C PHE A 103 4.55 0.02 -1.43
N ARG A 104 5.33 -0.42 -2.41
CA ARG A 104 6.76 -0.70 -2.23
C ARG A 104 7.58 0.57 -1.98
N ARG A 105 7.25 1.67 -2.67
CA ARG A 105 7.95 2.95 -2.52
C ARG A 105 7.73 3.58 -1.15
N THR A 106 6.50 3.55 -0.64
CA THR A 106 6.07 4.32 0.53
C THR A 106 5.81 3.49 1.78
N GLY A 107 5.59 2.18 1.64
CA GLY A 107 5.08 1.33 2.72
C GLY A 107 3.58 1.49 2.98
N TYR A 108 2.89 2.29 2.17
CA TYR A 108 1.45 2.55 2.30
C TYR A 108 0.66 2.10 1.06
N PRO A 109 -0.64 1.78 1.21
CA PRO A 109 -1.39 1.77 2.47
C PRO A 109 -0.89 0.68 3.42
N LYS A 110 -1.16 0.84 4.72
CA LYS A 110 -1.04 -0.27 5.65
C LYS A 110 -2.11 -1.30 5.31
N VAL A 111 -1.67 -2.47 4.88
CA VAL A 111 -2.55 -3.57 4.48
C VAL A 111 -2.71 -4.58 5.63
N ILE A 112 -3.81 -5.31 5.60
CA ILE A 112 -4.09 -6.37 6.59
C ILE A 112 -2.98 -7.42 6.52
N PRO A 113 -2.32 -7.79 7.65
CA PRO A 113 -1.29 -8.80 7.67
C PRO A 113 -1.85 -10.19 7.32
N ILE A 114 -1.02 -11.05 6.75
CA ILE A 114 -1.38 -12.44 6.45
C ILE A 114 -1.25 -13.27 7.73
N VAL A 115 -2.28 -13.26 8.58
CA VAL A 115 -2.25 -13.90 9.91
C VAL A 115 -2.12 -15.42 9.86
N ASN A 116 -2.60 -16.06 8.79
CA ASN A 116 -2.43 -17.50 8.55
C ASN A 116 -1.68 -17.71 7.24
N ASN A 117 -0.35 -17.64 7.32
CA ASN A 117 0.54 -17.67 6.17
C ASN A 117 0.88 -19.12 5.77
N LEU A 118 0.28 -19.59 4.67
CA LEU A 118 0.50 -20.93 4.12
C LEU A 118 1.53 -20.96 2.98
N SER A 119 2.28 -19.87 2.75
CA SER A 119 3.20 -19.76 1.63
C SER A 119 4.50 -20.55 1.79
N GLY A 120 4.74 -21.19 2.94
CA GLY A 120 6.00 -21.87 3.21
C GLY A 120 7.22 -20.91 3.24
N GLY A 121 7.02 -19.68 3.70
CA GLY A 121 8.06 -18.65 3.77
C GLY A 121 8.30 -17.87 2.47
N LYS A 122 7.48 -18.11 1.40
CA LYS A 122 7.61 -17.37 0.14
C LYS A 122 7.09 -15.95 0.22
N VAL A 123 6.06 -15.72 1.02
CA VAL A 123 5.48 -14.41 1.29
C VAL A 123 5.71 -14.08 2.76
N ASP A 124 6.11 -12.86 3.05
CA ASP A 124 6.25 -12.40 4.43
C ASP A 124 4.89 -12.01 5.01
N THR A 125 4.66 -12.33 6.29
CA THR A 125 3.40 -12.05 6.98
C THR A 125 3.10 -10.55 7.11
N ASN A 126 4.12 -9.73 7.34
CA ASN A 126 3.94 -8.30 7.65
C ASN A 126 4.21 -7.41 6.44
N VAL A 127 5.32 -7.67 5.73
CA VAL A 127 5.71 -6.84 4.58
C VAL A 127 5.20 -7.36 3.24
N GLN A 128 4.57 -8.52 3.26
CA GLN A 128 3.90 -9.18 2.13
C GLN A 128 4.82 -9.40 0.91
N VAL A 129 4.39 -9.01 -0.29
CA VAL A 129 5.14 -9.19 -1.53
C VAL A 129 5.80 -7.89 -1.94
N ARG A 130 7.10 -7.78 -1.69
CA ARG A 130 7.94 -6.63 -2.06
C ARG A 130 8.62 -6.82 -3.41
N ARG A 131 8.81 -8.07 -3.82
CA ARG A 131 9.37 -8.47 -5.12
C ARG A 131 8.85 -9.82 -5.58
N MET A 132 8.96 -10.08 -6.86
CA MET A 132 8.80 -11.45 -7.37
C MET A 132 10.08 -12.25 -7.13
N THR A 133 9.95 -13.52 -6.77
CA THR A 133 11.07 -14.46 -6.68
C THR A 133 11.62 -14.76 -8.07
N PHE A 134 12.86 -15.27 -8.14
CA PHE A 134 13.39 -15.73 -9.42
C PHE A 134 12.54 -16.87 -9.99
N PRO A 135 12.33 -16.91 -11.32
CA PRO A 135 11.59 -18.01 -11.96
C PRO A 135 12.24 -19.37 -11.69
N ARG A 136 11.43 -20.40 -11.54
CA ARG A 136 11.93 -21.76 -11.29
C ARG A 136 12.89 -22.25 -12.39
N SER A 137 12.63 -21.83 -13.63
CA SER A 137 13.50 -22.12 -14.77
C SER A 137 14.95 -21.63 -14.59
N GLU A 138 15.14 -20.47 -13.93
CA GLU A 138 16.47 -19.95 -13.65
C GLU A 138 17.24 -20.85 -12.67
N TYR A 139 16.58 -21.38 -11.66
CA TYR A 139 17.20 -22.33 -10.74
C TYR A 139 17.68 -23.60 -11.44
N SER A 140 16.96 -24.03 -12.49
CA SER A 140 17.32 -25.23 -13.26
C SER A 140 18.39 -24.96 -14.33
N ASN A 141 18.33 -23.81 -14.98
CA ASN A 141 19.13 -23.54 -16.18
C ASN A 141 20.31 -22.59 -15.92
N ASN A 142 20.27 -21.81 -14.83
CA ASN A 142 21.25 -20.77 -14.50
C ASN A 142 21.51 -20.69 -13.00
N ALA A 143 21.72 -21.82 -12.35
CA ALA A 143 21.89 -21.87 -10.88
C ALA A 143 23.03 -20.97 -10.35
N VAL A 144 24.13 -20.85 -11.08
CA VAL A 144 25.27 -19.98 -10.73
C VAL A 144 24.86 -18.51 -10.77
N GLY A 145 24.15 -18.09 -11.80
CA GLY A 145 23.63 -16.72 -11.93
C GLY A 145 22.61 -16.40 -10.81
N VAL A 146 21.71 -17.33 -10.49
CA VAL A 146 20.76 -17.17 -9.38
C VAL A 146 21.49 -17.03 -8.02
N ALA A 147 22.52 -17.84 -7.78
CA ALA A 147 23.31 -17.74 -6.54
C ALA A 147 23.99 -16.37 -6.43
N ALA A 148 24.61 -15.88 -7.49
CA ALA A 148 25.24 -14.56 -7.53
C ALA A 148 24.22 -13.43 -7.33
N ALA A 149 23.06 -13.49 -8.02
CA ALA A 149 22.00 -12.51 -7.87
C ALA A 149 21.36 -12.52 -6.48
N THR A 150 21.18 -13.69 -5.86
CA THR A 150 20.66 -13.82 -4.48
C THR A 150 21.62 -13.20 -3.47
N ALA A 151 22.93 -13.34 -3.67
CA ALA A 151 23.92 -12.69 -2.81
C ALA A 151 23.81 -11.15 -2.84
N LEU A 152 23.43 -10.57 -3.97
CA LEU A 152 23.21 -9.13 -4.13
C LEU A 152 21.89 -8.63 -3.50
N LEU A 153 20.93 -9.51 -3.23
CA LEU A 153 19.66 -9.12 -2.60
C LEU A 153 19.83 -8.74 -1.12
N GLY A 154 20.90 -9.17 -0.47
CA GLY A 154 21.08 -9.01 0.98
C GLY A 154 20.14 -9.89 1.82
N GLY A 155 19.49 -10.88 1.22
CA GLY A 155 18.57 -11.81 1.85
C GLY A 155 18.20 -12.99 0.94
N ALA A 156 17.37 -13.90 1.44
CA ALA A 156 16.88 -15.05 0.67
C ALA A 156 16.00 -14.62 -0.51
N ASP A 157 15.90 -15.48 -1.53
CA ASP A 157 14.97 -15.28 -2.65
C ASP A 157 13.52 -15.56 -2.21
N THR A 158 12.93 -14.59 -1.53
CA THR A 158 11.53 -14.62 -1.08
C THR A 158 10.80 -13.33 -1.51
N GLY A 159 9.49 -13.36 -1.46
CA GLY A 159 8.66 -12.17 -1.75
C GLY A 159 8.85 -11.04 -0.75
N GLY A 160 9.25 -11.34 0.50
CA GLY A 160 9.48 -10.33 1.54
C GLY A 160 10.85 -9.66 1.49
N THR A 161 11.81 -10.18 0.71
CA THR A 161 13.13 -9.57 0.59
C THR A 161 13.05 -8.29 -0.22
N LYS A 162 13.38 -7.16 0.41
CA LYS A 162 13.31 -5.84 -0.23
C LYS A 162 14.44 -5.63 -1.23
N LEU A 163 14.15 -4.87 -2.26
CA LEU A 163 15.16 -4.39 -3.21
C LEU A 163 15.90 -3.17 -2.63
N TRP A 164 17.05 -2.84 -3.19
CA TRP A 164 17.94 -1.78 -2.68
C TRP A 164 17.27 -0.40 -2.52
N TRP A 165 16.26 -0.11 -3.31
CA TRP A 165 15.50 1.14 -3.29
C TRP A 165 14.27 1.09 -2.35
N ASP A 166 13.83 -0.09 -1.92
CA ASP A 166 12.68 -0.29 -1.03
C ASP A 166 13.14 -0.11 0.42
N LYS A 167 13.03 1.11 0.92
CA LYS A 167 13.57 1.54 2.23
C LYS A 167 12.53 1.60 3.35
N LYS A 168 11.25 1.39 3.04
CA LYS A 168 10.15 1.48 4.02
C LYS A 168 9.74 0.13 4.63
#